data_ae98d646d71a645a18b38c72a7fa05af
#
_entry.id   ae98d646d71a645a18b38c72a7fa05af
#
_cell.length_a   1.000
_cell.length_b   1.000
_cell.length_c   1.000
_cell.angle_alpha   90.00
_cell.angle_beta   90.00
_cell.angle_gamma   90.00
#
_symmetry.space_group_name_H-M   'P 1'
#
loop_
_entity.id
_entity.type
_entity.pdbx_description
1 polymer ?
#
loop_
_entity_poly.entity_id
_entity_poly.type
_entity_poly.pdbx_seq_one_letter_code
_entity_poly.pdbx_strand_id
1 'polypeptide(L)'
;IEYHARIIAQKSLARELITFTSNIQSKAFDETLDVDDLMQEAEGKLFEISQQNMKKDYTQINPVIDEAYKLIQKAAARTDGLSGLESGFTKLDKMTSGWQNSDLIIIAARPAMGKTAFVLSMAKNIAVDFRNPVALFSLEMSNVQLVNRLISNVCEIESGKIKSGQLAGHEWQQLDYKLKNLLDAPLYVDDTPSLSVFELRTKARRLVREHGVKIIIIDYLQLMNASGMAFGSRQEEVSTISRSLKGLAKELNIPIVALSQLNRGVES
;
A
#
# COMPACT_ATOMS: atom_id res chain seq x y z
N ILE A 1 39.40 -11.92 2.21
CA ILE A 1 38.74 -11.21 3.35
C ILE A 1 37.22 -11.23 3.16
N GLU A 2 36.70 -10.84 2.02
CA GLU A 2 35.25 -10.75 1.74
C GLU A 2 34.51 -12.09 1.86
N TYR A 3 35.10 -13.16 1.34
CA TYR A 3 34.56 -14.52 1.46
C TYR A 3 34.38 -14.97 2.92
N HIS A 4 35.38 -14.74 3.76
CA HIS A 4 35.32 -15.11 5.19
C HIS A 4 34.31 -14.24 5.95
N ALA A 5 34.24 -12.93 5.63
CA ALA A 5 33.23 -12.04 6.21
C ALA A 5 31.80 -12.49 5.87
N ARG A 6 31.58 -12.97 4.65
CA ARG A 6 30.29 -13.52 4.22
C ARG A 6 29.90 -14.80 4.98
N ILE A 7 30.87 -15.70 5.19
CA ILE A 7 30.63 -16.91 6.00
C ILE A 7 30.27 -16.55 7.45
N ILE A 8 31.01 -15.62 8.05
CA ILE A 8 30.76 -15.17 9.42
C ILE A 8 29.36 -14.55 9.54
N ALA A 9 28.97 -13.70 8.59
CA ALA A 9 27.63 -13.09 8.56
C ALA A 9 26.52 -14.15 8.41
N GLN A 10 26.70 -15.15 7.52
CA GLN A 10 25.75 -16.24 7.38
C GLN A 10 25.62 -17.08 8.64
N LYS A 11 26.73 -17.39 9.31
CA LYS A 11 26.73 -18.15 10.56
C LYS A 11 26.15 -17.36 11.73
N SER A 12 26.36 -16.03 11.75
CA SER A 12 25.73 -15.13 12.74
C SER A 12 24.22 -15.13 12.58
N LEU A 13 23.73 -14.95 11.34
CA LEU A 13 22.31 -15.02 11.02
C LEU A 13 21.69 -16.36 11.42
N ALA A 14 22.34 -17.46 11.08
CA ALA A 14 21.85 -18.79 11.41
C ALA A 14 21.71 -18.97 12.94
N ARG A 15 22.69 -18.48 13.72
CA ARG A 15 22.62 -18.51 15.19
C ARG A 15 21.48 -17.64 15.73
N GLU A 16 21.28 -16.45 15.18
CA GLU A 16 20.20 -15.56 15.59
C GLU A 16 18.84 -16.21 15.30
N LEU A 17 18.67 -16.83 14.13
CA LEU A 17 17.45 -17.59 13.80
C LEU A 17 17.21 -18.77 14.75
N ILE A 18 18.26 -19.52 15.09
CA ILE A 18 18.16 -20.65 16.05
C ILE A 18 17.71 -20.12 17.42
N THR A 19 18.33 -19.06 17.93
CA THR A 19 17.98 -18.48 19.22
C THR A 19 16.53 -17.97 19.22
N PHE A 20 16.14 -17.30 18.16
CA PHE A 20 14.78 -16.79 17.97
C PHE A 20 13.76 -17.94 17.92
N THR A 21 13.97 -18.96 17.11
CA THR A 21 13.04 -20.09 16.99
C THR A 21 12.90 -20.86 18.30
N SER A 22 14.01 -21.05 19.05
CA SER A 22 13.97 -21.69 20.36
C SER A 22 13.17 -20.86 21.39
N ASN A 23 13.26 -19.53 21.31
CA ASN A 23 12.48 -18.64 22.17
C ASN A 23 10.97 -18.73 21.85
N ILE A 24 10.61 -18.62 20.57
CA ILE A 24 9.21 -18.77 20.12
C ILE A 24 8.67 -20.16 20.49
N GLN A 25 9.45 -21.22 20.28
CA GLN A 25 9.06 -22.56 20.67
C GLN A 25 8.76 -22.66 22.18
N SER A 26 9.61 -22.07 23.04
CA SER A 26 9.40 -22.07 24.48
C SER A 26 8.12 -21.33 24.87
N LYS A 27 7.87 -20.17 24.24
CA LYS A 27 6.66 -19.38 24.50
C LYS A 27 5.38 -20.05 23.98
N ALA A 28 5.46 -20.83 22.90
CA ALA A 28 4.31 -21.57 22.35
C ALA A 28 3.79 -22.69 23.26
N PHE A 29 4.59 -23.11 24.24
CA PHE A 29 4.15 -24.05 25.29
C PHE A 29 3.51 -23.34 26.49
N ASP A 30 3.55 -22.01 26.56
CA ASP A 30 2.93 -21.24 27.63
C ASP A 30 1.46 -20.96 27.29
N GLU A 31 0.56 -21.73 27.90
CA GLU A 31 -0.89 -21.62 27.68
C GLU A 31 -1.48 -20.27 28.14
N THR A 32 -0.71 -19.43 28.84
CA THR A 32 -1.17 -18.11 29.30
C THR A 32 -0.99 -17.01 28.24
N LEU A 33 -0.21 -17.27 27.20
CA LEU A 33 0.05 -16.32 26.13
C LEU A 33 -0.99 -16.45 25.02
N ASP A 34 -1.47 -15.31 24.53
CA ASP A 34 -2.32 -15.25 23.36
C ASP A 34 -1.53 -15.63 22.08
N VAL A 35 -2.13 -16.50 21.28
CA VAL A 35 -1.50 -16.99 20.03
C VAL A 35 -1.28 -15.84 19.03
N ASP A 36 -2.20 -14.88 18.98
CA ASP A 36 -2.10 -13.74 18.07
C ASP A 36 -0.94 -12.81 18.49
N ASP A 37 -0.74 -12.60 19.80
CA ASP A 37 0.40 -11.84 20.32
C ASP A 37 1.73 -12.54 20.02
N LEU A 38 1.77 -13.87 20.16
CA LEU A 38 2.95 -14.67 19.84
C LEU A 38 3.29 -14.61 18.35
N MET A 39 2.29 -14.67 17.48
CA MET A 39 2.47 -14.53 16.04
C MET A 39 3.01 -13.14 15.69
N GLN A 40 2.48 -12.08 16.27
CA GLN A 40 2.96 -10.71 16.05
C GLN A 40 4.41 -10.52 16.51
N GLU A 41 4.79 -11.07 17.66
CA GLU A 41 6.18 -11.05 18.16
C GLU A 41 7.10 -11.80 17.18
N ALA A 42 6.67 -12.96 16.69
CA ALA A 42 7.44 -13.76 15.75
C ALA A 42 7.67 -13.02 14.42
N GLU A 43 6.63 -12.41 13.87
CA GLU A 43 6.71 -11.61 12.65
C GLU A 43 7.64 -10.41 12.81
N GLY A 44 7.50 -9.66 13.92
CA GLY A 44 8.35 -8.51 14.24
C GLY A 44 9.83 -8.89 14.29
N LYS A 45 10.18 -9.98 14.97
CA LYS A 45 11.58 -10.41 15.10
C LYS A 45 12.16 -10.95 13.80
N LEU A 46 11.39 -11.71 13.02
CA LEU A 46 11.81 -12.16 11.69
C LEU A 46 12.08 -10.99 10.75
N PHE A 47 11.27 -9.92 10.87
CA PHE A 47 11.48 -8.71 10.09
C PHE A 47 12.79 -8.01 10.47
N GLU A 48 13.09 -7.83 11.76
CA GLU A 48 14.36 -7.25 12.22
C GLU A 48 15.55 -8.03 11.68
N ILE A 49 15.53 -9.35 11.80
CA ILE A 49 16.56 -10.25 11.28
C ILE A 49 16.70 -10.10 9.76
N SER A 50 15.60 -10.02 9.05
CA SER A 50 15.58 -9.80 7.59
C SER A 50 16.14 -8.45 7.18
N GLN A 51 15.80 -7.38 7.91
CA GLN A 51 16.30 -6.01 7.65
C GLN A 51 17.81 -5.89 7.84
N GLN A 52 18.36 -6.52 8.88
CA GLN A 52 19.79 -6.51 9.15
C GLN A 52 20.60 -7.20 8.03
N ASN A 53 20.00 -8.17 7.34
CA ASN A 53 20.62 -8.91 6.26
C ASN A 53 20.43 -8.31 4.86
N MET A 54 19.58 -7.31 4.70
CA MET A 54 19.46 -6.56 3.44
C MET A 54 20.67 -5.63 3.26
N LYS A 55 21.89 -6.21 3.16
CA LYS A 55 23.04 -5.46 2.64
C LYS A 55 22.72 -5.09 1.21
N LYS A 56 22.66 -3.78 0.94
CA LYS A 56 22.68 -3.27 -0.42
C LYS A 56 24.01 -3.66 -1.03
N ASP A 57 23.99 -4.58 -1.97
CA ASP A 57 25.08 -4.67 -2.93
C ASP A 57 25.09 -3.33 -3.69
N TYR A 58 26.25 -2.65 -3.69
CA TYR A 58 26.42 -1.48 -4.54
C TYR A 58 26.47 -1.97 -5.99
N THR A 59 25.71 -1.31 -6.84
CA THR A 59 25.70 -1.58 -8.27
C THR A 59 26.61 -0.56 -8.97
N GLN A 60 27.45 -1.03 -9.90
CA GLN A 60 28.20 -0.12 -10.75
C GLN A 60 27.24 0.76 -11.55
N ILE A 61 27.57 2.03 -11.73
CA ILE A 61 26.64 3.02 -12.31
C ILE A 61 26.30 2.72 -13.78
N ASN A 62 27.20 2.09 -14.54
CA ASN A 62 27.02 1.89 -15.99
C ASN A 62 25.71 1.14 -16.35
N PRO A 63 25.39 -0.05 -15.78
CA PRO A 63 24.12 -0.71 -16.07
C PRO A 63 22.90 0.12 -15.63
N VAL A 64 23.05 0.95 -14.60
CA VAL A 64 21.96 1.83 -14.12
C VAL A 64 21.73 2.99 -15.12
N ILE A 65 22.79 3.51 -15.74
CA ILE A 65 22.68 4.53 -16.81
C ILE A 65 21.93 3.96 -18.02
N ASP A 66 22.24 2.73 -18.42
CA ASP A 66 21.57 2.08 -19.56
C ASP A 66 20.08 1.88 -19.29
N GLU A 67 19.73 1.49 -18.06
CA GLU A 67 18.33 1.35 -17.64
C GLU A 67 17.62 2.71 -17.61
N ALA A 68 18.24 3.74 -17.03
CA ALA A 68 17.71 5.09 -17.01
C ALA A 68 17.49 5.65 -18.42
N TYR A 69 18.44 5.42 -19.34
CA TYR A 69 18.31 5.84 -20.73
C TYR A 69 17.12 5.18 -21.45
N LYS A 70 16.91 3.88 -21.23
CA LYS A 70 15.73 3.16 -21.74
C LYS A 70 14.42 3.72 -21.21
N LEU A 71 14.37 4.10 -19.92
CA LEU A 71 13.20 4.74 -19.32
C LEU A 71 12.93 6.11 -19.94
N ILE A 72 13.97 6.92 -20.20
CA ILE A 72 13.84 8.22 -20.87
C ILE A 72 13.31 8.03 -22.29
N GLN A 73 13.85 7.08 -23.06
CA GLN A 73 13.35 6.76 -24.40
C GLN A 73 11.88 6.33 -24.40
N LYS A 74 11.50 5.47 -23.42
CA LYS A 74 10.11 5.03 -23.27
C LYS A 74 9.18 6.20 -22.93
N ALA A 75 9.61 7.11 -22.06
CA ALA A 75 8.84 8.31 -21.70
C ALA A 75 8.70 9.26 -22.91
N ALA A 76 9.77 9.46 -23.69
CA ALA A 76 9.75 10.29 -24.89
C ALA A 76 8.84 9.75 -26.00
N ALA A 77 8.63 8.43 -26.06
CA ALA A 77 7.73 7.78 -27.01
C ALA A 77 6.24 7.93 -26.62
N ARG A 78 5.93 8.33 -25.38
CA ARG A 78 4.56 8.58 -24.94
C ARG A 78 4.11 9.98 -25.34
N THR A 79 2.93 10.07 -25.93
CA THR A 79 2.34 11.35 -26.37
C THR A 79 1.70 12.15 -25.23
N ASP A 80 1.44 11.51 -24.09
CA ASP A 80 0.81 12.10 -22.92
C ASP A 80 1.79 12.83 -21.97
N GLY A 81 3.11 12.68 -22.20
CA GLY A 81 4.17 13.30 -21.40
C GLY A 81 4.31 12.72 -20.00
N LEU A 82 3.75 11.53 -19.73
CA LEU A 82 3.82 10.87 -18.44
C LEU A 82 4.93 9.81 -18.44
N SER A 83 5.73 9.81 -17.39
CA SER A 83 6.74 8.76 -17.13
C SER A 83 6.23 7.70 -16.17
N GLY A 84 5.30 8.08 -15.27
CA GLY A 84 4.71 7.23 -14.25
C GLY A 84 3.29 6.76 -14.58
N LEU A 85 2.62 6.20 -13.56
CA LEU A 85 1.23 5.77 -13.61
C LEU A 85 0.31 7.00 -13.52
N GLU A 86 -0.59 7.16 -14.47
CA GLU A 86 -1.58 8.24 -14.51
C GLU A 86 -2.59 8.13 -13.38
N SER A 87 -2.95 9.27 -12.75
CA SER A 87 -3.94 9.36 -11.70
C SER A 87 -5.35 9.60 -12.22
N GLY A 88 -5.47 10.06 -13.47
CA GLY A 88 -6.70 10.51 -14.09
C GLY A 88 -7.09 11.95 -13.74
N PHE A 89 -6.26 12.67 -12.99
CA PHE A 89 -6.39 14.09 -12.73
C PHE A 89 -5.37 14.87 -13.54
N THR A 90 -5.78 15.38 -14.69
CA THR A 90 -4.88 15.98 -15.72
C THR A 90 -3.89 17.01 -15.16
N LYS A 91 -4.32 17.87 -14.22
CA LYS A 91 -3.43 18.89 -13.63
C LYS A 91 -2.40 18.24 -12.71
N LEU A 92 -2.80 17.23 -11.93
CA LEU A 92 -1.92 16.50 -11.03
C LEU A 92 -0.91 15.70 -11.85
N ASP A 93 -1.37 15.00 -12.89
CA ASP A 93 -0.52 14.21 -13.76
C ASP A 93 0.54 15.08 -14.47
N LYS A 94 0.17 16.28 -14.92
CA LYS A 94 1.14 17.25 -15.49
C LYS A 94 2.19 17.73 -14.47
N MET A 95 1.81 17.85 -13.18
CA MET A 95 2.73 18.31 -12.13
C MET A 95 3.68 17.21 -11.67
N THR A 96 3.22 15.95 -11.64
CA THR A 96 3.98 14.80 -11.11
C THR A 96 4.60 13.94 -12.19
N SER A 97 4.20 14.12 -13.46
CA SER A 97 4.46 13.20 -14.58
C SER A 97 3.92 11.79 -14.31
N GLY A 98 2.82 11.70 -13.55
CA GLY A 98 2.23 10.46 -13.03
C GLY A 98 2.95 9.93 -11.78
N TRP A 99 2.39 8.90 -11.16
CA TRP A 99 2.97 8.25 -9.97
C TRP A 99 4.18 7.41 -10.35
N GLN A 100 5.34 7.76 -9.79
CA GLN A 100 6.58 7.08 -10.12
C GLN A 100 6.73 5.77 -9.34
N ASN A 101 7.29 4.76 -9.99
CA ASN A 101 7.60 3.49 -9.33
C ASN A 101 8.53 3.70 -8.12
N SER A 102 8.38 2.85 -7.13
CA SER A 102 9.17 2.90 -5.89
C SER A 102 8.91 4.12 -5.00
N ASP A 103 7.94 5.00 -5.34
CA ASP A 103 7.61 6.13 -4.51
C ASP A 103 6.57 5.81 -3.44
N LEU A 104 6.75 6.45 -2.29
CA LEU A 104 5.72 6.59 -1.26
C LEU A 104 5.16 8.01 -1.36
N ILE A 105 3.89 8.09 -1.66
CA ILE A 105 3.14 9.34 -1.78
C ILE A 105 2.24 9.50 -0.54
N ILE A 106 2.38 10.61 0.17
CA ILE A 106 1.53 10.90 1.33
C ILE A 106 0.51 11.99 0.94
N ILE A 107 -0.77 11.65 1.05
CA ILE A 107 -1.87 12.59 0.84
C ILE A 107 -2.47 12.92 2.21
N ALA A 108 -2.20 14.12 2.69
CA ALA A 108 -2.63 14.57 4.00
C ALA A 108 -3.77 15.59 3.90
N ALA A 109 -4.80 15.43 4.72
CA ALA A 109 -5.87 16.39 4.87
C ALA A 109 -6.54 16.28 6.24
N ARG A 110 -7.29 17.31 6.63
CA ARG A 110 -8.12 17.28 7.84
C ARG A 110 -9.31 16.32 7.67
N PRO A 111 -9.94 15.90 8.78
CA PRO A 111 -11.20 15.15 8.72
C PRO A 111 -12.23 15.86 7.82
N ALA A 112 -13.04 15.09 7.12
CA ALA A 112 -14.11 15.55 6.23
C ALA A 112 -13.69 16.41 5.02
N MET A 113 -12.39 16.55 4.73
CA MET A 113 -11.89 17.28 3.54
C MET A 113 -11.86 16.45 2.25
N GLY A 114 -12.46 15.27 2.26
CA GLY A 114 -12.62 14.46 1.05
C GLY A 114 -11.45 13.57 0.68
N LYS A 115 -10.50 13.24 1.59
CA LYS A 115 -9.37 12.34 1.33
C LYS A 115 -9.78 11.02 0.66
N THR A 116 -10.68 10.29 1.30
CA THR A 116 -11.20 9.00 0.80
C THR A 116 -11.90 9.17 -0.54
N ALA A 117 -12.70 10.23 -0.74
CA ALA A 117 -13.37 10.51 -2.00
C ALA A 117 -12.37 10.74 -3.15
N PHE A 118 -11.30 11.49 -2.87
CA PHE A 118 -10.23 11.73 -3.83
C PHE A 118 -9.53 10.44 -4.28
N VAL A 119 -9.10 9.60 -3.32
CA VAL A 119 -8.39 8.35 -3.68
C VAL A 119 -9.31 7.30 -4.29
N LEU A 120 -10.58 7.26 -3.93
CA LEU A 120 -11.56 6.39 -4.60
C LEU A 120 -11.80 6.83 -6.06
N SER A 121 -11.86 8.15 -6.32
CA SER A 121 -11.95 8.65 -7.70
C SER A 121 -10.67 8.33 -8.49
N MET A 122 -9.50 8.45 -7.86
CA MET A 122 -8.23 8.07 -8.44
C MET A 122 -8.18 6.56 -8.73
N ALA A 123 -8.55 5.72 -7.75
CA ALA A 123 -8.60 4.26 -7.93
C ALA A 123 -9.56 3.85 -9.05
N LYS A 124 -10.72 4.51 -9.13
CA LYS A 124 -11.68 4.33 -10.23
C LYS A 124 -11.06 4.70 -11.58
N ASN A 125 -10.43 5.88 -11.70
CA ASN A 125 -9.80 6.29 -12.95
C ASN A 125 -8.74 5.26 -13.37
N ILE A 126 -7.86 4.85 -12.45
CA ILE A 126 -6.77 3.90 -12.74
C ILE A 126 -7.32 2.51 -13.11
N ALA A 127 -8.27 1.98 -12.35
CA ALA A 127 -8.75 0.62 -12.53
C ALA A 127 -9.83 0.51 -13.62
N VAL A 128 -10.78 1.45 -13.68
CA VAL A 128 -11.92 1.38 -14.62
C VAL A 128 -11.56 2.02 -15.96
N ASP A 129 -11.02 3.23 -15.94
CA ASP A 129 -10.78 3.98 -17.19
C ASP A 129 -9.47 3.55 -17.87
N PHE A 130 -8.39 3.34 -17.11
CA PHE A 130 -7.08 2.96 -17.65
C PHE A 130 -6.76 1.47 -17.55
N ARG A 131 -7.64 0.67 -16.93
CA ARG A 131 -7.49 -0.79 -16.81
C ARG A 131 -6.18 -1.24 -16.15
N ASN A 132 -5.59 -0.41 -15.30
CA ASN A 132 -4.44 -0.77 -14.50
C ASN A 132 -4.87 -1.38 -13.15
N PRO A 133 -4.30 -2.53 -12.73
CA PRO A 133 -4.65 -3.16 -11.47
C PRO A 133 -4.28 -2.31 -10.25
N VAL A 134 -5.25 -2.09 -9.35
CA VAL A 134 -5.16 -1.27 -8.14
C VAL A 134 -5.47 -2.13 -6.92
N ALA A 135 -4.70 -1.99 -5.86
CA ALA A 135 -5.05 -2.52 -4.54
C ALA A 135 -5.37 -1.37 -3.58
N LEU A 136 -6.51 -1.48 -2.90
CA LEU A 136 -6.99 -0.50 -1.92
C LEU A 136 -7.16 -1.18 -0.55
N PHE A 137 -6.37 -0.77 0.42
CA PHE A 137 -6.48 -1.17 1.81
C PHE A 137 -7.22 -0.09 2.60
N SER A 138 -8.41 -0.43 3.09
CA SER A 138 -9.26 0.49 3.85
C SER A 138 -9.33 0.05 5.30
N LEU A 139 -8.73 0.82 6.18
CA LEU A 139 -8.69 0.54 7.60
C LEU A 139 -9.82 1.23 8.38
N GLU A 140 -10.54 2.14 7.72
CA GLU A 140 -11.62 2.93 8.32
C GLU A 140 -13.01 2.46 7.86
N MET A 141 -13.12 2.02 6.61
CA MET A 141 -14.40 1.71 5.99
C MET A 141 -14.46 0.26 5.54
N SER A 142 -15.64 -0.37 5.72
CA SER A 142 -15.88 -1.71 5.19
C SER A 142 -15.91 -1.75 3.65
N ASN A 143 -15.63 -2.91 3.08
CA ASN A 143 -15.67 -3.15 1.64
C ASN A 143 -17.00 -2.70 1.01
N VAL A 144 -18.14 -3.00 1.66
CA VAL A 144 -19.49 -2.59 1.17
C VAL A 144 -19.63 -1.07 1.13
N GLN A 145 -19.12 -0.36 2.14
CA GLN A 145 -19.17 1.10 2.17
C GLN A 145 -18.30 1.73 1.07
N LEU A 146 -17.13 1.16 0.82
CA LEU A 146 -16.25 1.59 -0.28
C LEU A 146 -16.91 1.36 -1.64
N VAL A 147 -17.44 0.15 -1.86
CA VAL A 147 -18.09 -0.20 -3.12
C VAL A 147 -19.31 0.70 -3.37
N ASN A 148 -20.13 1.01 -2.35
CA ASN A 148 -21.23 1.96 -2.50
C ASN A 148 -20.76 3.36 -2.92
N ARG A 149 -19.62 3.84 -2.42
CA ARG A 149 -19.02 5.10 -2.87
C ARG A 149 -18.49 5.02 -4.29
N LEU A 150 -17.88 3.90 -4.67
CA LEU A 150 -17.43 3.65 -6.04
C LEU A 150 -18.60 3.59 -7.01
N ILE A 151 -19.68 2.90 -6.66
CA ILE A 151 -20.93 2.86 -7.43
C ILE A 151 -21.49 4.28 -7.62
N SER A 152 -21.57 5.07 -6.54
CA SER A 152 -22.03 6.47 -6.62
C SER A 152 -21.17 7.29 -7.59
N ASN A 153 -19.85 7.10 -7.56
CA ASN A 153 -18.89 7.79 -8.43
C ASN A 153 -19.01 7.36 -9.89
N VAL A 154 -19.01 6.03 -10.15
CA VAL A 154 -19.06 5.46 -11.50
C VAL A 154 -20.43 5.72 -12.16
N CYS A 155 -21.48 5.52 -11.38
CA CYS A 155 -22.84 5.68 -11.88
C CYS A 155 -23.33 7.12 -11.88
N GLU A 156 -22.61 8.05 -11.22
CA GLU A 156 -23.01 9.47 -11.08
C GLU A 156 -24.40 9.61 -10.43
N ILE A 157 -24.68 8.74 -9.43
CA ILE A 157 -25.90 8.73 -8.64
C ILE A 157 -25.58 9.21 -7.24
N GLU A 158 -26.45 10.04 -6.69
CA GLU A 158 -26.29 10.57 -5.34
C GLU A 158 -26.20 9.46 -4.30
N SER A 159 -25.18 9.55 -3.43
CA SER A 159 -24.84 8.53 -2.41
C SER A 159 -26.01 8.28 -1.43
N GLY A 160 -26.83 9.32 -1.15
CA GLY A 160 -28.02 9.22 -0.32
C GLY A 160 -29.08 8.29 -0.91
N LYS A 161 -29.31 8.40 -2.21
CA LYS A 161 -30.27 7.56 -2.94
C LYS A 161 -29.83 6.09 -2.99
N ILE A 162 -28.51 5.86 -3.21
CA ILE A 162 -27.95 4.49 -3.19
C ILE A 162 -28.15 3.86 -1.79
N LYS A 163 -27.87 4.61 -0.73
CA LYS A 163 -28.03 4.11 0.65
C LYS A 163 -29.49 3.83 1.03
N SER A 164 -30.42 4.68 0.57
CA SER A 164 -31.85 4.54 0.88
C SER A 164 -32.58 3.58 -0.07
N GLY A 165 -31.96 3.21 -1.19
CA GLY A 165 -32.61 2.42 -2.26
C GLY A 165 -33.67 3.23 -3.04
N GLN A 166 -33.77 4.54 -2.82
CA GLN A 166 -34.75 5.41 -3.46
C GLN A 166 -34.26 5.92 -4.82
N LEU A 167 -34.16 5.00 -5.77
CA LEU A 167 -33.72 5.28 -7.14
C LEU A 167 -34.94 5.40 -8.07
N ALA A 168 -34.90 6.41 -8.93
CA ALA A 168 -35.89 6.52 -10.01
C ALA A 168 -35.65 5.45 -11.09
N GLY A 169 -36.66 5.14 -11.91
CA GLY A 169 -36.54 4.08 -12.94
C GLY A 169 -35.35 4.29 -13.89
N HIS A 170 -35.06 5.53 -14.30
CA HIS A 170 -33.90 5.86 -15.13
C HIS A 170 -32.57 5.68 -14.40
N GLU A 171 -32.53 5.93 -13.08
CA GLU A 171 -31.33 5.73 -12.26
C GLU A 171 -31.00 4.24 -12.08
N TRP A 172 -32.01 3.37 -12.00
CA TRP A 172 -31.82 1.93 -12.02
C TRP A 172 -31.22 1.46 -13.36
N GLN A 173 -31.71 1.95 -14.49
CA GLN A 173 -31.12 1.63 -15.81
C GLN A 173 -29.68 2.15 -15.93
N GLN A 174 -29.39 3.33 -15.43
CA GLN A 174 -28.06 3.91 -15.40
C GLN A 174 -27.12 3.07 -14.51
N LEU A 175 -27.58 2.62 -13.36
CA LEU A 175 -26.86 1.74 -12.45
C LEU A 175 -26.49 0.42 -13.15
N ASP A 176 -27.48 -0.28 -13.73
CA ASP A 176 -27.27 -1.57 -14.40
C ASP A 176 -26.30 -1.46 -15.58
N TYR A 177 -26.34 -0.36 -16.32
CA TYR A 177 -25.44 -0.12 -17.45
C TYR A 177 -24.01 0.19 -17.01
N LYS A 178 -23.83 1.14 -16.10
CA LYS A 178 -22.50 1.62 -15.68
C LYS A 178 -21.80 0.65 -14.73
N LEU A 179 -22.54 -0.15 -13.96
CA LEU A 179 -21.99 -1.14 -13.04
C LEU A 179 -21.17 -2.23 -13.75
N LYS A 180 -21.50 -2.54 -15.00
CA LYS A 180 -20.73 -3.50 -15.82
C LYS A 180 -19.25 -3.09 -15.94
N ASN A 181 -18.96 -1.78 -16.05
CA ASN A 181 -17.60 -1.29 -16.15
C ASN A 181 -16.80 -1.49 -14.84
N LEU A 182 -17.50 -1.48 -13.70
CA LEU A 182 -16.88 -1.70 -12.38
C LEU A 182 -16.68 -3.20 -12.11
N LEU A 183 -17.61 -4.07 -12.56
CA LEU A 183 -17.53 -5.52 -12.35
C LEU A 183 -16.25 -6.13 -12.96
N ASP A 184 -15.82 -5.62 -14.12
CA ASP A 184 -14.63 -6.11 -14.83
C ASP A 184 -13.37 -5.29 -14.50
N ALA A 185 -13.46 -4.35 -13.57
CA ALA A 185 -12.30 -3.51 -13.20
C ALA A 185 -11.31 -4.28 -12.32
N PRO A 186 -10.00 -4.22 -12.60
CA PRO A 186 -8.98 -4.88 -11.79
C PRO A 186 -8.70 -4.09 -10.50
N LEU A 187 -9.71 -3.99 -9.62
CA LEU A 187 -9.66 -3.29 -8.35
C LEU A 187 -9.82 -4.31 -7.20
N TYR A 188 -8.79 -4.41 -6.38
CA TYR A 188 -8.73 -5.33 -5.24
C TYR A 188 -8.89 -4.52 -3.95
N VAL A 189 -9.84 -4.90 -3.10
CA VAL A 189 -10.17 -4.16 -1.88
C VAL A 189 -9.97 -5.08 -0.67
N ASP A 190 -9.35 -4.54 0.38
CA ASP A 190 -9.13 -5.22 1.65
C ASP A 190 -9.54 -4.27 2.78
N ASP A 191 -10.46 -4.71 3.67
CA ASP A 191 -10.96 -3.94 4.81
C ASP A 191 -10.56 -4.56 6.16
N THR A 192 -9.45 -5.30 6.18
CA THR A 192 -8.91 -5.87 7.41
C THR A 192 -8.61 -4.76 8.43
N PRO A 193 -9.28 -4.75 9.59
CA PRO A 193 -9.04 -3.74 10.61
C PRO A 193 -7.66 -3.94 11.25
N SER A 194 -7.05 -2.85 11.73
CA SER A 194 -5.75 -2.89 12.44
C SER A 194 -4.64 -3.62 11.69
N LEU A 195 -4.61 -3.48 10.36
CA LEU A 195 -3.65 -4.15 9.49
C LEU A 195 -2.21 -3.85 9.90
N SER A 196 -1.43 -4.88 10.18
CA SER A 196 -0.01 -4.72 10.47
C SER A 196 0.80 -4.48 9.18
N VAL A 197 1.97 -3.83 9.35
CA VAL A 197 2.90 -3.62 8.22
C VAL A 197 3.33 -4.95 7.59
N PHE A 198 3.45 -6.00 8.39
CA PHE A 198 3.88 -7.33 7.94
C PHE A 198 2.80 -8.02 7.12
N GLU A 199 1.56 -7.98 7.60
CA GLU A 199 0.41 -8.51 6.90
C GLU A 199 0.18 -7.78 5.57
N LEU A 200 0.25 -6.43 5.59
CA LEU A 200 0.20 -5.62 4.38
C LEU A 200 1.26 -6.07 3.37
N ARG A 201 2.51 -6.25 3.82
CA ARG A 201 3.62 -6.67 2.95
C ARG A 201 3.37 -8.02 2.30
N THR A 202 2.84 -8.97 3.06
CA THR A 202 2.50 -10.32 2.56
C THR A 202 1.38 -10.26 1.53
N LYS A 203 0.30 -9.53 1.83
CA LYS A 203 -0.83 -9.33 0.92
C LYS A 203 -0.40 -8.57 -0.35
N ALA A 204 0.39 -7.52 -0.20
CA ALA A 204 0.90 -6.71 -1.30
C ALA A 204 1.77 -7.52 -2.27
N ARG A 205 2.71 -8.32 -1.76
CA ARG A 205 3.54 -9.23 -2.58
C ARG A 205 2.69 -10.20 -3.38
N ARG A 206 1.67 -10.78 -2.75
CA ARG A 206 0.75 -11.70 -3.41
C ARG A 206 -0.03 -11.01 -4.51
N LEU A 207 -0.62 -9.83 -4.23
CA LEU A 207 -1.39 -9.04 -5.19
C LEU A 207 -0.56 -8.61 -6.40
N VAL A 208 0.69 -8.18 -6.19
CA VAL A 208 1.59 -7.82 -7.28
C VAL A 208 1.96 -9.05 -8.13
N ARG A 209 2.27 -10.17 -7.49
CA ARG A 209 2.70 -11.40 -8.18
C ARG A 209 1.55 -12.06 -8.95
N GLU A 210 0.37 -12.16 -8.35
CA GLU A 210 -0.75 -12.93 -8.91
C GLU A 210 -1.65 -12.08 -9.82
N HIS A 211 -1.77 -10.78 -9.53
CA HIS A 211 -2.69 -9.89 -10.23
C HIS A 211 -2.01 -8.72 -10.93
N GLY A 212 -0.70 -8.60 -10.83
CA GLY A 212 0.07 -7.56 -11.49
C GLY A 212 -0.27 -6.14 -11.03
N VAL A 213 -0.65 -5.97 -9.74
CA VAL A 213 -1.02 -4.67 -9.16
C VAL A 213 0.06 -3.62 -9.43
N LYS A 214 -0.37 -2.43 -9.89
CA LYS A 214 0.49 -1.32 -10.30
C LYS A 214 0.57 -0.20 -9.28
N ILE A 215 -0.37 -0.14 -8.34
CA ILE A 215 -0.41 0.86 -7.28
C ILE A 215 -1.13 0.29 -6.05
N ILE A 216 -0.63 0.64 -4.88
CA ILE A 216 -1.29 0.33 -3.61
C ILE A 216 -1.76 1.64 -2.98
N ILE A 217 -3.00 1.67 -2.50
CA ILE A 217 -3.59 2.80 -1.79
C ILE A 217 -3.95 2.34 -0.38
N ILE A 218 -3.62 3.15 0.64
CA ILE A 218 -3.86 2.84 2.06
C ILE A 218 -4.64 3.98 2.70
N ASP A 219 -5.84 3.70 3.22
CA ASP A 219 -6.71 4.66 3.89
C ASP A 219 -6.97 4.20 5.34
N TYR A 220 -6.30 4.74 6.34
CA TYR A 220 -5.20 5.69 6.42
C TYR A 220 -4.10 5.24 7.38
N LEU A 221 -2.92 5.82 7.25
CA LEU A 221 -1.68 5.42 7.94
C LEU A 221 -1.82 5.24 9.46
N GLN A 222 -2.53 6.14 10.12
CA GLN A 222 -2.65 6.14 11.57
C GLN A 222 -3.54 5.01 12.13
N LEU A 223 -4.20 4.21 11.30
CA LEU A 223 -4.90 3.01 11.73
C LEU A 223 -4.06 1.74 11.55
N MET A 224 -2.91 1.85 10.89
CA MET A 224 -1.95 0.76 10.84
C MET A 224 -1.26 0.58 12.18
N ASN A 225 -0.80 -0.62 12.43
CA ASN A 225 0.05 -0.92 13.57
C ASN A 225 1.39 -1.52 13.10
N ALA A 226 2.41 -1.36 13.94
CA ALA A 226 3.69 -2.02 13.77
C ALA A 226 3.85 -3.05 14.90
N SER A 227 2.87 -3.95 15.03
CA SER A 227 2.80 -4.98 16.06
C SER A 227 4.11 -5.75 16.18
N GLY A 228 4.45 -6.13 17.40
CA GLY A 228 5.69 -6.84 17.71
C GLY A 228 6.91 -5.92 17.95
N MET A 229 6.75 -4.59 17.87
CA MET A 229 7.79 -3.62 18.21
C MET A 229 7.32 -2.72 19.36
N ALA A 230 8.20 -2.46 20.32
CA ALA A 230 7.94 -1.49 21.39
C ALA A 230 8.31 -0.07 20.91
N PHE A 231 7.37 0.87 21.02
CA PHE A 231 7.58 2.27 20.65
C PHE A 231 7.41 3.18 21.86
N GLY A 232 8.26 4.20 21.94
CA GLY A 232 8.16 5.23 22.98
C GLY A 232 7.02 6.23 22.75
N SER A 233 6.55 6.36 21.48
CA SER A 233 5.50 7.28 21.10
C SER A 233 4.79 6.86 19.81
N ARG A 234 3.56 7.35 19.62
CA ARG A 234 2.81 7.14 18.38
C ARG A 234 3.50 7.74 17.14
N GLN A 235 4.22 8.86 17.31
CA GLN A 235 4.99 9.46 16.22
C GLN A 235 6.13 8.55 15.74
N GLU A 236 6.80 7.88 16.65
CA GLU A 236 7.86 6.92 16.33
C GLU A 236 7.30 5.71 15.57
N GLU A 237 6.16 5.20 15.99
CA GLU A 237 5.46 4.11 15.31
C GLU A 237 5.06 4.51 13.88
N VAL A 238 4.41 5.67 13.68
CA VAL A 238 4.03 6.19 12.35
C VAL A 238 5.27 6.42 11.48
N SER A 239 6.36 6.92 12.04
CA SER A 239 7.64 7.08 11.33
C SER A 239 8.18 5.73 10.84
N THR A 240 8.11 4.71 11.69
CA THR A 240 8.54 3.35 11.34
C THR A 240 7.66 2.71 10.28
N ILE A 241 6.33 2.88 10.38
CA ILE A 241 5.38 2.44 9.35
C ILE A 241 5.71 3.12 8.02
N SER A 242 5.88 4.44 7.98
CA SER A 242 6.20 5.19 6.76
C SER A 242 7.50 4.71 6.12
N ARG A 243 8.55 4.46 6.93
CA ARG A 243 9.82 3.92 6.45
C ARG A 243 9.65 2.52 5.85
N SER A 244 8.85 1.69 6.49
CA SER A 244 8.54 0.33 6.03
C SER A 244 7.76 0.34 4.71
N LEU A 245 6.79 1.25 4.56
CA LEU A 245 6.03 1.42 3.32
C LEU A 245 6.93 1.92 2.17
N LYS A 246 7.86 2.85 2.43
CA LYS A 246 8.86 3.25 1.41
C LYS A 246 9.76 2.09 1.01
N GLY A 247 10.15 1.26 1.99
CA GLY A 247 10.89 0.01 1.73
C GLY A 247 10.10 -0.93 0.83
N LEU A 248 8.81 -1.12 1.12
CA LEU A 248 7.90 -1.97 0.34
C LEU A 248 7.69 -1.44 -1.08
N ALA A 249 7.50 -0.12 -1.25
CA ALA A 249 7.38 0.50 -2.58
C ALA A 249 8.61 0.24 -3.45
N LYS A 250 9.82 0.32 -2.86
CA LYS A 250 11.08 0.00 -3.55
C LYS A 250 11.20 -1.49 -3.87
N GLU A 251 10.80 -2.36 -2.94
CA GLU A 251 10.85 -3.82 -3.11
C GLU A 251 9.95 -4.28 -4.25
N LEU A 252 8.71 -3.78 -4.28
CA LEU A 252 7.71 -4.15 -5.29
C LEU A 252 7.87 -3.36 -6.60
N ASN A 253 8.68 -2.30 -6.60
CA ASN A 253 8.86 -1.37 -7.73
C ASN A 253 7.53 -0.79 -8.24
N ILE A 254 6.63 -0.42 -7.34
CA ILE A 254 5.36 0.25 -7.61
C ILE A 254 5.15 1.44 -6.67
N PRO A 255 4.34 2.46 -7.05
CA PRO A 255 3.94 3.52 -6.15
C PRO A 255 3.03 3.01 -5.03
N ILE A 256 3.23 3.55 -3.82
CA ILE A 256 2.31 3.38 -2.70
C ILE A 256 1.78 4.75 -2.30
N VAL A 257 0.47 4.92 -2.32
CA VAL A 257 -0.22 6.12 -1.84
C VAL A 257 -0.79 5.84 -0.47
N ALA A 258 -0.38 6.60 0.53
CA ALA A 258 -0.90 6.46 1.88
C ALA A 258 -1.56 7.76 2.34
N LEU A 259 -2.80 7.64 2.83
CA LEU A 259 -3.52 8.77 3.39
C LEU A 259 -3.04 9.05 4.81
N SER A 260 -3.01 10.33 5.18
CA SER A 260 -2.69 10.78 6.52
C SER A 260 -3.73 11.80 7.00
N GLN A 261 -4.11 11.70 8.25
CA GLN A 261 -5.02 12.67 8.87
C GLN A 261 -4.20 13.71 9.65
N LEU A 262 -4.38 14.97 9.29
CA LEU A 262 -3.75 16.09 10.00
C LEU A 262 -4.46 16.35 11.33
N ASN A 263 -3.66 16.55 12.38
CA ASN A 263 -4.16 16.87 13.71
C ASN A 263 -4.62 18.35 13.76
N ARG A 264 -5.63 18.66 14.59
CA ARG A 264 -6.12 20.04 14.78
C ARG A 264 -5.13 20.95 15.54
N GLY A 265 -4.17 20.35 16.26
CA GLY A 265 -3.21 21.09 17.11
C GLY A 265 -2.08 21.82 16.37
N VAL A 266 -2.06 21.86 15.05
CA VAL A 266 -1.01 22.54 14.26
C VAL A 266 -1.29 24.04 14.07
N GLU A 267 -2.39 24.56 14.60
CA GLU A 267 -2.83 25.96 14.44
C GLU A 267 -2.82 26.77 15.75
N SER A 268 -2.28 26.20 16.83
CA SER A 268 -2.10 26.94 18.10
C SER A 268 -0.67 27.43 18.24
#